data_8be1ab40c22850f4ecc9d995ce9166f7
#
_entry.id   8be1ab40c22850f4ecc9d995ce9166f7
#
_cell.length_a   1.000
_cell.length_b   1.000
_cell.length_c   1.000
_cell.angle_alpha   90.00
_cell.angle_beta   90.00
_cell.angle_gamma   90.00
#
_symmetry.space_group_name_H-M   'P 1'
#
loop_
_entity.id
_entity.type
_entity.pdbx_description
1 polymer ?
#
loop_
_entity_poly.entity_id
_entity_poly.type
_entity_poly.pdbx_seq_one_letter_code
_entity_poly.pdbx_strand_id
1 'polypeptide(L)'
;MLPLPPAFVVSHDPARLAQFRAAWRAVGLPDCVAEWRACALSGAASLGNAIAQYALARHALAAGFPSLLVFEDDAVPADTAAADLPAFLADASARGVHALRLGWLPLPSDTPPPDGKAVLGSHAYALLSPDAMRDYCAAFESLAKADGVFCAMQGRVECAPKNLFAQFIPATAASHGIHGARGRFNGDPRLRKIRADYADAFSKALRAAKEKDA
;
A
#
# COMPACT_ATOMS: atom_id res chain seq x y z
N MET A 1 17.19 -10.78 -16.54
CA MET A 1 16.08 -10.13 -15.79
C MET A 1 16.69 -9.49 -14.57
N LEU A 2 16.48 -8.20 -14.35
CA LEU A 2 16.92 -7.55 -13.11
C LEU A 2 16.17 -8.17 -11.93
N PRO A 3 16.84 -8.46 -10.81
CA PRO A 3 16.16 -8.99 -9.64
C PRO A 3 15.13 -7.98 -9.13
N LEU A 4 13.95 -8.48 -8.74
CA LEU A 4 12.97 -7.64 -8.09
C LEU A 4 13.50 -7.14 -6.73
N PRO A 5 13.11 -5.94 -6.30
CA PRO A 5 13.34 -5.50 -4.94
C PRO A 5 12.79 -6.49 -3.90
N PRO A 6 13.26 -6.44 -2.63
CA PRO A 6 12.60 -7.15 -1.55
C PRO A 6 11.10 -6.89 -1.56
N ALA A 7 10.31 -7.94 -1.63
CA ALA A 7 8.87 -7.89 -1.84
C ALA A 7 8.15 -8.54 -0.65
N PHE A 8 7.13 -7.87 -0.15
CA PHE A 8 6.35 -8.34 1.00
C PHE A 8 4.85 -8.24 0.74
N VAL A 9 4.13 -9.24 1.19
CA VAL A 9 2.67 -9.21 1.26
C VAL A 9 2.24 -9.04 2.71
N VAL A 10 1.50 -7.97 2.96
CA VAL A 10 0.90 -7.66 4.27
C VAL A 10 -0.39 -8.44 4.39
N SER A 11 -0.46 -9.37 5.35
CA SER A 11 -1.63 -10.22 5.57
C SER A 11 -1.82 -10.57 7.04
N HIS A 12 -3.06 -10.81 7.43
CA HIS A 12 -3.44 -11.43 8.70
C HIS A 12 -4.31 -12.69 8.48
N ASP A 13 -4.65 -13.00 7.23
CA ASP A 13 -5.53 -14.10 6.83
C ASP A 13 -4.76 -15.11 5.97
N PRO A 14 -4.46 -16.32 6.49
CA PRO A 14 -3.73 -17.34 5.75
C PRO A 14 -4.42 -17.78 4.45
N ALA A 15 -5.76 -17.75 4.38
CA ALA A 15 -6.49 -18.14 3.19
C ALA A 15 -6.32 -17.10 2.08
N ARG A 16 -6.41 -15.80 2.41
CA ARG A 16 -6.14 -14.71 1.47
C ARG A 16 -4.69 -14.70 1.01
N LEU A 17 -3.75 -14.93 1.94
CA LEU A 17 -2.34 -15.06 1.59
C LEU A 17 -2.10 -16.22 0.61
N ALA A 18 -2.76 -17.36 0.79
CA ALA A 18 -2.67 -18.48 -0.14
C ALA A 18 -3.23 -18.13 -1.52
N GLN A 19 -4.35 -17.41 -1.58
CA GLN A 19 -4.94 -16.91 -2.83
C GLN A 19 -4.00 -15.92 -3.54
N PHE A 20 -3.43 -14.95 -2.81
CA PHE A 20 -2.43 -14.03 -3.35
C PHE A 20 -1.25 -14.78 -3.97
N ARG A 21 -0.66 -15.74 -3.24
CA ARG A 21 0.47 -16.54 -3.73
C ARG A 21 0.12 -17.40 -4.96
N ALA A 22 -1.10 -17.91 -5.02
CA ALA A 22 -1.57 -18.65 -6.19
C ALA A 22 -1.68 -17.74 -7.42
N ALA A 23 -2.32 -16.58 -7.28
CA ALA A 23 -2.43 -15.58 -8.35
C ALA A 23 -1.06 -15.06 -8.80
N TRP A 24 -0.15 -14.78 -7.85
CA TRP A 24 1.23 -14.35 -8.11
C TRP A 24 1.99 -15.34 -8.99
N ARG A 25 1.94 -16.63 -8.65
CA ARG A 25 2.58 -17.69 -9.42
C ARG A 25 1.93 -17.93 -10.78
N ALA A 26 0.62 -17.81 -10.87
CA ALA A 26 -0.12 -18.02 -12.10
C ALA A 26 0.30 -17.08 -13.24
N VAL A 27 0.73 -15.87 -12.93
CA VAL A 27 1.23 -14.89 -13.91
C VAL A 27 2.75 -14.96 -14.12
N GLY A 28 3.44 -15.94 -13.52
CA GLY A 28 4.88 -16.16 -13.73
C GLY A 28 5.79 -15.22 -12.94
N LEU A 29 5.29 -14.54 -11.94
CA LEU A 29 6.13 -13.75 -11.04
C LEU A 29 7.01 -14.67 -10.16
N PRO A 30 8.27 -14.26 -9.83
CA PRO A 30 9.19 -15.10 -9.06
C PRO A 30 8.69 -15.31 -7.64
N ASP A 31 8.88 -16.50 -7.08
CA ASP A 31 8.46 -16.87 -5.71
C ASP A 31 9.42 -16.27 -4.67
N CYS A 32 9.46 -14.94 -4.58
CA CYS A 32 10.34 -14.18 -3.69
C CYS A 32 9.58 -13.25 -2.74
N VAL A 33 8.24 -13.38 -2.65
CA VAL A 33 7.42 -12.52 -1.79
C VAL A 33 7.35 -13.09 -0.39
N ALA A 34 7.91 -12.36 0.58
CA ALA A 34 7.83 -12.70 1.99
C ALA A 34 6.50 -12.24 2.61
N GLU A 35 6.03 -12.98 3.62
CA GLU A 35 4.88 -12.56 4.42
C GLU A 35 5.33 -11.50 5.44
N TRP A 36 4.54 -10.44 5.56
CA TRP A 36 4.60 -9.49 6.66
C TRP A 36 3.28 -9.52 7.41
N ARG A 37 3.32 -9.98 8.66
CA ARG A 37 2.09 -10.18 9.43
C ARG A 37 1.48 -8.85 9.85
N ALA A 38 0.25 -8.57 9.39
CA ALA A 38 -0.52 -7.44 9.84
C ALA A 38 -0.98 -7.62 11.30
N CYS A 39 -1.05 -6.52 12.03
CA CYS A 39 -1.62 -6.53 13.38
C CYS A 39 -3.13 -6.72 13.28
N ALA A 40 -3.66 -7.83 13.83
CA ALA A 40 -5.10 -8.02 13.97
C ALA A 40 -5.62 -7.10 15.08
N LEU A 41 -6.11 -5.92 14.72
CA LEU A 41 -6.79 -5.02 15.64
C LEU A 41 -8.29 -5.27 15.54
N SER A 42 -8.89 -5.72 16.65
CA SER A 42 -10.32 -5.94 16.77
C SER A 42 -11.10 -4.68 16.37
N GLY A 43 -11.95 -4.78 15.36
CA GLY A 43 -12.79 -3.68 14.88
C GLY A 43 -12.08 -2.60 14.03
N ALA A 44 -10.79 -2.75 13.72
CA ALA A 44 -10.00 -1.76 12.99
C ALA A 44 -8.98 -2.41 12.04
N ALA A 45 -9.42 -3.32 11.16
CA ALA A 45 -8.55 -4.06 10.25
C ALA A 45 -7.71 -3.14 9.34
N SER A 46 -8.30 -2.05 8.84
CA SER A 46 -7.58 -1.06 8.02
C SER A 46 -6.47 -0.33 8.79
N LEU A 47 -6.65 -0.11 10.10
CA LEU A 47 -5.63 0.47 10.96
C LEU A 47 -4.48 -0.52 11.18
N GLY A 48 -4.78 -1.79 11.43
CA GLY A 48 -3.77 -2.84 11.58
C GLY A 48 -2.92 -3.00 10.33
N ASN A 49 -3.54 -2.94 9.16
CA ASN A 49 -2.84 -2.95 7.87
C ASN A 49 -1.94 -1.72 7.68
N ALA A 50 -2.45 -0.54 7.99
CA ALA A 50 -1.69 0.71 7.90
C ALA A 50 -0.43 0.70 8.78
N ILE A 51 -0.57 0.26 10.04
CA ILE A 51 0.56 0.15 10.98
C ILE A 51 1.57 -0.90 10.49
N ALA A 52 1.09 -2.02 9.94
CA ALA A 52 1.96 -3.06 9.41
C ALA A 52 2.81 -2.56 8.22
N GLN A 53 2.22 -1.78 7.31
CA GLN A 53 2.94 -1.17 6.18
C GLN A 53 3.99 -0.15 6.66
N TYR A 54 3.66 0.67 7.66
CA TYR A 54 4.61 1.59 8.29
C TYR A 54 5.77 0.85 8.96
N ALA A 55 5.46 -0.17 9.77
CA ALA A 55 6.48 -0.99 10.44
C ALA A 55 7.38 -1.71 9.44
N LEU A 56 6.82 -2.19 8.33
CA LEU A 56 7.58 -2.79 7.23
C LEU A 56 8.55 -1.79 6.59
N ALA A 57 8.11 -0.57 6.31
CA ALA A 57 9.00 0.47 5.75
C ALA A 57 10.15 0.81 6.71
N ARG A 58 9.88 0.91 8.01
CA ARG A 58 10.92 1.10 9.04
C ARG A 58 11.89 -0.09 9.11
N HIS A 59 11.36 -1.31 9.07
CA HIS A 59 12.19 -2.52 9.04
C HIS A 59 13.11 -2.53 7.81
N ALA A 60 12.59 -2.22 6.64
CA ALA A 60 13.36 -2.16 5.41
C ALA A 60 14.50 -1.14 5.49
N LEU A 61 14.24 0.04 6.09
CA LEU A 61 15.28 1.04 6.37
C LEU A 61 16.36 0.51 7.31
N ALA A 62 15.96 -0.11 8.42
CA ALA A 62 16.89 -0.65 9.41
C ALA A 62 17.73 -1.82 8.84
N ALA A 63 17.14 -2.62 7.95
CA ALA A 63 17.80 -3.71 7.25
C ALA A 63 18.66 -3.25 6.05
N GLY A 64 18.67 -1.95 5.73
CA GLY A 64 19.45 -1.38 4.63
C GLY A 64 18.93 -1.74 3.22
N PHE A 65 17.64 -2.01 3.07
CA PHE A 65 17.09 -2.33 1.76
C PHE A 65 17.19 -1.11 0.82
N PRO A 66 17.65 -1.30 -0.43
CA PRO A 66 17.76 -0.20 -1.39
C PRO A 66 16.40 0.27 -1.90
N SER A 67 15.39 -0.58 -1.85
CA SER A 67 14.01 -0.33 -2.28
C SER A 67 13.09 -1.42 -1.71
N LEU A 68 11.78 -1.23 -1.79
CA LEU A 68 10.78 -2.11 -1.17
C LEU A 68 9.55 -2.24 -2.05
N LEU A 69 9.06 -3.46 -2.27
CA LEU A 69 7.75 -3.75 -2.84
C LEU A 69 6.77 -4.16 -1.74
N VAL A 70 5.60 -3.57 -1.74
CA VAL A 70 4.55 -3.84 -0.76
C VAL A 70 3.25 -4.20 -1.46
N PHE A 71 2.64 -5.28 -1.01
CA PHE A 71 1.34 -5.76 -1.49
C PHE A 71 0.41 -6.00 -0.31
N GLU A 72 -0.88 -5.77 -0.50
CA GLU A 72 -1.93 -6.31 0.36
C GLU A 72 -2.35 -7.69 -0.15
N ASP A 73 -2.90 -8.52 0.71
CA ASP A 73 -3.28 -9.89 0.37
C ASP A 73 -4.50 -10.00 -0.57
N ASP A 74 -5.12 -8.88 -0.90
CA ASP A 74 -6.19 -8.74 -1.91
C ASP A 74 -5.71 -8.13 -3.24
N ALA A 75 -4.42 -7.89 -3.38
CA ALA A 75 -3.83 -7.46 -4.65
C ALA A 75 -3.82 -8.63 -5.66
N VAL A 76 -4.45 -8.43 -6.80
CA VAL A 76 -4.53 -9.43 -7.87
C VAL A 76 -3.69 -8.96 -9.06
N PRO A 77 -2.60 -9.68 -9.41
CA PRO A 77 -1.76 -9.29 -10.51
C PRO A 77 -2.47 -9.43 -11.87
N ALA A 78 -2.22 -8.50 -12.77
CA ALA A 78 -2.60 -8.61 -14.17
C ALA A 78 -1.71 -9.64 -14.88
N ASP A 79 -2.20 -10.24 -15.96
CA ASP A 79 -1.46 -11.25 -16.75
C ASP A 79 -0.10 -10.75 -17.25
N THR A 80 0.03 -9.44 -17.44
CA THR A 80 1.28 -8.81 -17.91
C THR A 80 2.22 -8.41 -16.77
N ALA A 81 1.86 -8.61 -15.51
CA ALA A 81 2.63 -8.11 -14.36
C ALA A 81 4.08 -8.60 -14.36
N ALA A 82 4.31 -9.87 -14.69
CA ALA A 82 5.68 -10.42 -14.71
C ALA A 82 6.58 -9.79 -15.79
N ALA A 83 6.01 -9.40 -16.93
CA ALA A 83 6.74 -8.75 -18.01
C ALA A 83 6.99 -7.26 -17.74
N ASP A 84 6.01 -6.55 -17.20
CA ASP A 84 6.02 -5.08 -17.11
C ASP A 84 6.63 -4.56 -15.82
N LEU A 85 6.45 -5.27 -14.70
CA LEU A 85 6.87 -4.80 -13.38
C LEU A 85 8.36 -4.40 -13.33
N PRO A 86 9.32 -5.22 -13.81
CA PRO A 86 10.73 -4.85 -13.77
C PRO A 86 11.04 -3.57 -14.57
N ALA A 87 10.42 -3.41 -15.73
CA ALA A 87 10.64 -2.26 -16.60
C ALA A 87 10.07 -0.97 -15.96
N PHE A 88 8.89 -1.04 -15.36
CA PHE A 88 8.27 0.11 -14.70
C PHE A 88 9.05 0.56 -13.45
N LEU A 89 9.56 -0.40 -12.68
CA LEU A 89 10.41 -0.09 -11.52
C LEU A 89 11.71 0.58 -11.95
N ALA A 90 12.38 0.06 -12.97
CA ALA A 90 13.63 0.62 -13.50
C ALA A 90 13.44 2.04 -14.03
N ASP A 91 12.41 2.26 -14.85
CA ASP A 91 12.09 3.57 -15.42
C ASP A 91 11.76 4.59 -14.32
N ALA A 92 10.88 4.25 -13.38
CA ALA A 92 10.51 5.14 -12.28
C ALA A 92 11.72 5.48 -11.38
N SER A 93 12.57 4.49 -11.09
CA SER A 93 13.80 4.69 -10.34
C SER A 93 14.76 5.63 -11.06
N ALA A 94 14.97 5.46 -12.36
CA ALA A 94 15.83 6.33 -13.17
C ALA A 94 15.34 7.79 -13.22
N ARG A 95 14.03 8.00 -13.08
CA ARG A 95 13.41 9.34 -13.04
C ARG A 95 13.35 9.94 -11.62
N GLY A 96 13.92 9.29 -10.60
CA GLY A 96 13.92 9.76 -9.22
C GLY A 96 12.52 9.75 -8.56
N VAL A 97 11.63 8.87 -8.98
CA VAL A 97 10.33 8.68 -8.35
C VAL A 97 10.54 8.07 -6.96
N HIS A 98 9.91 8.63 -5.94
CA HIS A 98 9.95 8.08 -4.58
C HIS A 98 9.03 6.88 -4.43
N ALA A 99 7.77 7.01 -4.82
CA ALA A 99 6.82 5.92 -4.75
C ALA A 99 6.15 5.68 -6.11
N LEU A 100 6.15 4.43 -6.57
CA LEU A 100 5.42 3.99 -7.75
C LEU A 100 4.24 3.16 -7.31
N ARG A 101 3.03 3.62 -7.60
CA ARG A 101 1.81 2.88 -7.35
C ARG A 101 1.60 1.89 -8.48
N LEU A 102 1.58 0.62 -8.14
CA LEU A 102 1.44 -0.51 -9.07
C LEU A 102 -0.02 -0.92 -9.22
N GLY A 103 -0.85 -0.54 -8.23
CA GLY A 103 -2.28 -0.73 -8.20
C GLY A 103 -2.98 0.49 -7.62
N TRP A 104 -4.12 0.84 -8.20
CA TRP A 104 -5.01 1.90 -7.70
C TRP A 104 -6.46 1.52 -7.97
N LEU A 105 -7.37 2.12 -7.21
CA LEU A 105 -8.79 1.91 -7.43
C LEU A 105 -9.20 2.57 -8.76
N PRO A 106 -10.02 1.89 -9.56
CA PRO A 106 -10.41 2.40 -10.86
C PRO A 106 -11.05 3.78 -10.73
N LEU A 107 -10.48 4.73 -11.45
CA LEU A 107 -11.12 6.00 -11.75
C LEU A 107 -12.09 5.79 -12.89
N PRO A 108 -13.03 6.73 -13.16
CA PRO A 108 -13.93 6.66 -14.31
C PRO A 108 -13.21 6.62 -15.67
N SER A 109 -11.92 6.91 -15.70
CA SER A 109 -11.06 6.81 -16.88
C SER A 109 -10.02 5.71 -16.69
N ASP A 110 -9.80 4.89 -17.71
CA ASP A 110 -8.75 3.86 -17.74
C ASP A 110 -7.33 4.45 -17.79
N THR A 111 -7.23 5.77 -17.93
CA THR A 111 -5.95 6.47 -17.98
C THR A 111 -5.45 6.72 -16.56
N PRO A 112 -4.21 6.30 -16.23
CA PRO A 112 -3.61 6.60 -14.94
C PRO A 112 -3.54 8.13 -14.75
N PRO A 113 -3.90 8.64 -13.56
CA PRO A 113 -3.74 10.05 -13.30
C PRO A 113 -2.25 10.40 -13.36
N PRO A 114 -1.89 11.59 -13.87
CA PRO A 114 -0.49 12.03 -13.97
C PRO A 114 0.18 12.20 -12.60
N ASP A 115 -0.60 12.31 -11.53
CA ASP A 115 -0.13 12.43 -10.16
C ASP A 115 -0.62 11.24 -9.32
N GLY A 116 0.29 10.39 -8.91
CA GLY A 116 0.00 9.23 -8.04
C GLY A 116 -0.52 9.61 -6.66
N LYS A 117 -0.37 10.87 -6.25
CA LYS A 117 -0.95 11.40 -5.00
C LYS A 117 -2.46 11.53 -5.05
N ALA A 118 -3.03 11.68 -6.24
CA ALA A 118 -4.45 11.93 -6.44
C ALA A 118 -5.33 10.67 -6.45
N VAL A 119 -4.75 9.47 -6.31
CA VAL A 119 -5.48 8.19 -6.38
C VAL A 119 -5.64 7.52 -5.04
N LEU A 120 -6.68 6.71 -4.92
CA LEU A 120 -6.94 5.86 -3.77
C LEU A 120 -6.38 4.44 -3.99
N GLY A 121 -6.22 3.71 -2.88
CA GLY A 121 -5.74 2.33 -2.84
C GLY A 121 -4.25 2.24 -2.53
N SER A 122 -3.91 1.46 -1.51
CA SER A 122 -2.52 1.19 -1.08
C SER A 122 -2.15 -0.29 -1.25
N HIS A 123 -2.92 -1.02 -2.06
CA HIS A 123 -2.84 -2.47 -2.15
C HIS A 123 -1.61 -3.00 -2.91
N ALA A 124 -0.96 -2.17 -3.73
CA ALA A 124 0.28 -2.54 -4.41
C ALA A 124 1.12 -1.29 -4.76
N TYR A 125 2.35 -1.21 -4.25
CA TYR A 125 3.26 -0.10 -4.52
C TYR A 125 4.72 -0.45 -4.30
N ALA A 126 5.62 0.37 -4.83
CA ALA A 126 7.06 0.35 -4.59
C ALA A 126 7.52 1.64 -3.91
N LEU A 127 8.41 1.52 -2.93
CA LEU A 127 9.24 2.61 -2.43
C LEU A 127 10.64 2.41 -3.02
N LEU A 128 11.10 3.35 -3.86
CA LEU A 128 12.19 3.11 -4.80
C LEU A 128 13.58 3.49 -4.27
N SER A 129 13.66 3.97 -3.03
CA SER A 129 14.93 4.31 -2.38
C SER A 129 14.80 4.36 -0.86
N PRO A 130 15.91 4.37 -0.11
CA PRO A 130 15.88 4.65 1.33
C PRO A 130 15.28 6.02 1.66
N ASP A 131 15.49 7.04 0.81
CA ASP A 131 14.86 8.36 0.98
C ASP A 131 13.34 8.29 0.80
N ALA A 132 12.86 7.50 -0.16
CA ALA A 132 11.45 7.26 -0.36
C ALA A 132 10.81 6.57 0.86
N MET A 133 11.50 5.60 1.47
CA MET A 133 11.02 4.94 2.68
C MET A 133 10.99 5.90 3.89
N ARG A 134 12.00 6.77 4.03
CA ARG A 134 12.00 7.83 5.06
C ARG A 134 10.86 8.82 4.86
N ASP A 135 10.64 9.27 3.62
CA ASP A 135 9.55 10.17 3.25
C ASP A 135 8.18 9.54 3.52
N TYR A 136 8.01 8.25 3.17
CA TYR A 136 6.80 7.48 3.50
C TYR A 136 6.54 7.42 5.00
N CYS A 137 7.56 7.11 5.81
CA CYS A 137 7.42 7.06 7.26
C CYS A 137 7.07 8.43 7.85
N ALA A 138 7.71 9.51 7.41
CA ALA A 138 7.42 10.87 7.85
C ALA A 138 6.00 11.30 7.47
N ALA A 139 5.57 11.01 6.24
CA ALA A 139 4.21 11.26 5.77
C ALA A 139 3.18 10.48 6.62
N PHE A 140 3.46 9.22 6.92
CA PHE A 140 2.60 8.37 7.73
C PHE A 140 2.45 8.94 9.16
N GLU A 141 3.55 9.35 9.78
CA GLU A 141 3.56 9.95 11.13
C GLU A 141 2.77 11.27 11.19
N SER A 142 2.66 12.00 10.08
CA SER A 142 1.92 13.26 9.99
C SER A 142 0.42 13.08 9.80
N LEU A 143 -0.04 11.96 9.22
CA LEU A 143 -1.40 11.84 8.69
C LEU A 143 -2.34 10.89 9.41
N ALA A 144 -1.86 9.97 10.18
CA ALA A 144 -2.70 8.94 10.82
C ALA A 144 -3.62 8.12 9.87
N LYS A 145 -3.31 8.02 8.55
CA LYS A 145 -4.11 7.24 7.56
C LYS A 145 -3.25 6.65 6.46
N ALA A 146 -3.36 5.33 6.21
CA ALA A 146 -2.62 4.65 5.15
C ALA A 146 -2.92 5.19 3.74
N ASP A 147 -4.19 5.37 3.39
CA ASP A 147 -4.58 5.84 2.05
C ASP A 147 -4.17 7.29 1.75
N GLY A 148 -3.93 8.07 2.80
CA GLY A 148 -3.48 9.46 2.67
C GLY A 148 -1.96 9.62 2.64
N VAL A 149 -1.19 8.58 2.95
CA VAL A 149 0.26 8.69 3.09
C VAL A 149 0.93 9.19 1.81
N PHE A 150 0.52 8.68 0.66
CA PHE A 150 1.07 9.11 -0.62
C PHE A 150 0.79 10.58 -0.95
N CYS A 151 -0.36 11.11 -0.49
CA CYS A 151 -0.68 12.54 -0.65
C CYS A 151 0.24 13.45 0.17
N ALA A 152 0.76 12.95 1.30
CA ALA A 152 1.62 13.72 2.21
C ALA A 152 3.11 13.54 1.98
N MET A 153 3.52 12.56 1.18
CA MET A 153 4.93 12.41 0.79
C MET A 153 5.43 13.69 0.11
N GLN A 154 6.65 14.10 0.45
CA GLN A 154 7.28 15.26 -0.16
C GLN A 154 7.83 14.93 -1.55
N GLY A 155 8.36 13.72 -1.71
CA GLY A 155 8.89 13.23 -2.97
C GLY A 155 7.82 12.98 -4.03
N ARG A 156 8.30 12.64 -5.23
CA ARG A 156 7.46 12.37 -6.39
C ARG A 156 6.77 11.01 -6.26
N VAL A 157 5.45 11.01 -6.35
CA VAL A 157 4.62 9.81 -6.37
C VAL A 157 3.95 9.69 -7.73
N GLU A 158 4.06 8.53 -8.36
CA GLU A 158 3.47 8.27 -9.67
C GLU A 158 2.64 6.99 -9.66
N CYS A 159 1.71 6.88 -10.60
CA CYS A 159 1.13 5.60 -10.97
C CYS A 159 1.94 4.93 -12.06
N ALA A 160 2.00 3.60 -12.04
CA ALA A 160 2.50 2.85 -13.18
C ALA A 160 1.69 3.19 -14.45
N PRO A 161 2.26 3.05 -15.65
CA PRO A 161 1.56 3.39 -16.90
C PRO A 161 0.24 2.65 -17.08
N LYS A 162 0.09 1.51 -16.43
CA LYS A 162 -1.16 0.76 -16.33
C LYS A 162 -1.29 0.10 -14.96
N ASN A 163 -2.52 -0.21 -14.56
CA ASN A 163 -2.80 -0.91 -13.32
C ASN A 163 -2.28 -2.35 -13.41
N LEU A 164 -1.17 -2.67 -12.74
CA LEU A 164 -0.58 -4.00 -12.71
C LEU A 164 -1.21 -4.91 -11.66
N PHE A 165 -1.83 -4.32 -10.63
CA PHE A 165 -2.46 -5.04 -9.55
C PHE A 165 -3.84 -4.46 -9.26
N ALA A 166 -4.88 -5.21 -9.56
CA ALA A 166 -6.24 -4.85 -9.15
C ALA A 166 -6.45 -5.21 -7.68
N GLN A 167 -7.38 -4.55 -7.03
CA GLN A 167 -7.83 -4.94 -5.69
C GLN A 167 -9.02 -5.88 -5.80
N PHE A 168 -8.91 -7.09 -5.22
CA PHE A 168 -10.05 -7.97 -5.08
C PHE A 168 -10.96 -7.47 -3.97
N ILE A 169 -12.16 -7.05 -4.34
CA ILE A 169 -13.21 -6.64 -3.40
C ILE A 169 -14.24 -7.76 -3.35
N PRO A 170 -14.25 -8.61 -2.32
CA PRO A 170 -15.29 -9.64 -2.23
C PRO A 170 -16.66 -8.98 -2.11
N ALA A 171 -17.69 -9.59 -2.71
CA ALA A 171 -19.07 -9.08 -2.69
C ALA A 171 -19.60 -8.81 -1.28
N THR A 172 -19.06 -9.50 -0.28
CA THR A 172 -19.37 -9.32 1.15
C THR A 172 -18.64 -8.15 1.80
N ALA A 173 -17.62 -7.58 1.15
CA ALA A 173 -16.88 -6.42 1.63
C ALA A 173 -17.62 -5.08 1.39
N ALA A 174 -18.89 -5.12 0.99
CA ALA A 174 -19.78 -3.95 1.01
C ALA A 174 -19.85 -3.25 2.38
N SER A 175 -19.39 -3.92 3.45
CA SER A 175 -19.20 -3.34 4.77
C SER A 175 -18.06 -2.30 4.86
N HIS A 176 -17.15 -2.27 3.91
CA HIS A 176 -16.10 -1.25 3.83
C HIS A 176 -16.63 -0.03 3.06
N GLY A 177 -17.80 0.48 3.42
CA GLY A 177 -18.54 1.61 2.87
C GLY A 177 -17.80 2.80 2.24
N ILE A 178 -16.54 2.60 1.90
CA ILE A 178 -15.62 3.57 1.32
C ILE A 178 -15.74 3.60 -0.22
N HIS A 179 -16.08 2.48 -0.84
CA HIS A 179 -16.04 2.35 -2.30
C HIS A 179 -17.28 2.89 -3.04
N GLY A 180 -18.40 3.12 -2.34
CA GLY A 180 -19.63 3.68 -2.94
C GLY A 180 -19.79 5.20 -2.85
N ALA A 181 -18.94 5.91 -2.12
CA ALA A 181 -19.16 7.32 -1.76
C ALA A 181 -18.15 8.28 -2.41
N ARG A 182 -17.90 8.13 -3.72
CA ARG A 182 -17.20 9.17 -4.49
C ARG A 182 -17.98 10.49 -4.40
N GLY A 183 -17.38 11.49 -3.77
CA GLY A 183 -17.87 12.88 -3.76
C GLY A 183 -18.63 13.35 -2.52
N ARG A 184 -18.99 12.51 -1.55
CA ARG A 184 -19.72 12.93 -0.35
C ARG A 184 -18.91 12.93 0.95
N PHE A 185 -17.61 12.69 0.88
CA PHE A 185 -16.78 12.46 2.07
C PHE A 185 -16.58 13.68 2.97
N ASN A 186 -16.74 14.89 2.49
CA ASN A 186 -16.38 16.09 3.26
C ASN A 186 -17.52 16.66 4.11
N GLY A 187 -18.74 16.16 3.98
CA GLY A 187 -19.94 16.72 4.64
C GLY A 187 -20.60 15.88 5.72
N ASP A 188 -20.37 14.56 5.77
CA ASP A 188 -21.07 13.68 6.70
C ASP A 188 -20.45 13.73 8.14
N PRO A 189 -21.23 14.14 9.15
CA PRO A 189 -20.75 14.19 10.55
C PRO A 189 -20.33 12.83 11.09
N ARG A 190 -20.94 11.73 10.62
CA ARG A 190 -20.58 10.36 11.03
C ARG A 190 -19.18 10.00 10.54
N LEU A 191 -18.84 10.39 9.33
CA LEU A 191 -17.50 10.17 8.77
C LEU A 191 -16.44 11.03 9.46
N ARG A 192 -16.80 12.25 9.91
CA ARG A 192 -15.89 13.08 10.74
C ARG A 192 -15.61 12.41 12.08
N LYS A 193 -16.63 11.84 12.72
CA LYS A 193 -16.47 11.12 13.98
C LYS A 193 -15.61 9.87 13.79
N ILE A 194 -15.90 9.03 12.80
CA ILE A 194 -15.09 7.85 12.46
C ILE A 194 -13.64 8.25 12.19
N ARG A 195 -13.40 9.37 11.52
CA ARG A 195 -12.05 9.91 11.28
C ARG A 195 -11.34 10.32 12.55
N ALA A 196 -12.03 10.96 13.48
CA ALA A 196 -11.46 11.38 14.77
C ALA A 196 -11.13 10.17 15.64
N ASP A 197 -12.08 9.22 15.77
CA ASP A 197 -11.91 7.99 16.53
C ASP A 197 -10.76 7.12 15.94
N TYR A 198 -10.63 7.07 14.62
CA TYR A 198 -9.55 6.38 13.92
C TYR A 198 -8.19 7.06 14.16
N ALA A 199 -8.12 8.38 14.07
CA ALA A 199 -6.88 9.14 14.31
C ALA A 199 -6.37 8.96 15.75
N ASP A 200 -7.27 8.91 16.72
CA ASP A 200 -6.91 8.71 18.13
C ASP A 200 -6.43 7.25 18.37
N ALA A 201 -7.14 6.26 17.84
CA ALA A 201 -6.73 4.86 17.93
C ALA A 201 -5.38 4.62 17.24
N PHE A 202 -5.15 5.23 16.08
CA PHE A 202 -3.89 5.18 15.36
C PHE A 202 -2.73 5.79 16.16
N SER A 203 -2.95 6.99 16.73
CA SER A 203 -1.94 7.69 17.54
C SER A 203 -1.56 6.89 18.79
N LYS A 204 -2.50 6.18 19.40
CA LYS A 204 -2.24 5.27 20.53
C LYS A 204 -1.44 4.04 20.09
N ALA A 205 -1.83 3.41 18.97
CA ALA A 205 -1.15 2.23 18.46
C ALA A 205 0.29 2.55 18.00
N LEU A 206 0.49 3.72 17.38
CA LEU A 206 1.81 4.19 16.97
C LEU A 206 2.73 4.46 18.18
N ARG A 207 2.20 5.07 19.24
CA ARG A 207 2.94 5.26 20.51
C ARG A 207 3.35 3.93 21.13
N ALA A 208 2.41 2.99 21.23
CA ALA A 208 2.69 1.65 21.77
C ALA A 208 3.72 0.87 20.94
N ALA A 209 3.74 1.05 19.61
CA ALA A 209 4.76 0.45 18.75
C ALA A 209 6.15 1.08 19.00
N LYS A 210 6.23 2.41 19.14
CA LYS A 210 7.48 3.11 19.43
C LYS A 210 8.07 2.75 20.81
N GLU A 211 7.22 2.51 21.81
CA GLU A 211 7.63 2.11 23.17
C GLU A 211 8.17 0.67 23.24
N LYS A 212 7.76 -0.21 22.30
CA LYS A 212 8.29 -1.59 22.23
C LYS A 212 9.64 -1.69 21.52
N ASP A 213 9.99 -0.70 20.71
CA ASP A 213 11.25 -0.63 19.96
C ASP A 213 12.35 0.15 20.72
N ALA A 214 12.03 0.71 21.90
CA ALA A 214 12.94 1.43 22.79
C ALA A 214 13.43 0.54 23.94
#